data_dc8c26812a30304018f0f03337e32082
#
_entry.id   dc8c26812a30304018f0f03337e32082
#
_cell.length_a   1.000
_cell.length_b   1.000
_cell.length_c   1.000
_cell.angle_alpha   90.00
_cell.angle_beta   90.00
_cell.angle_gamma   90.00
#
_symmetry.space_group_name_H-M   'P 1'
#
loop_
_entity.id
_entity.type
_entity.pdbx_description
1 polymer ?
#
loop_
_entity_poly.entity_id
_entity_poly.type
_entity_poly.pdbx_seq_one_letter_code
_entity_poly.pdbx_strand_id
1 'polypeptide(L)'
;MSPVSPVSPSAPEPVPELTRSTGGAVSVGIVLVSHSRALAEAALDLAHRLIVAVDVSVDLAAGLAGGELGTDPGAVVEAVELLAERCEGVLVLADLGSGIMSAEMALEMLEPALAERTRLSAAPFVEGLLGAYGAAGIGKDLQAVAAEADGAAEAKRSQVAAF
;
A
#
# COMPACT_ATOMS: atom_id res chain seq x y z
N MET A 1 2.43 -40.37 58.07
CA MET A 1 1.71 -39.73 56.96
C MET A 1 1.93 -38.24 57.07
N SER A 2 2.86 -37.72 56.26
CA SER A 2 3.15 -36.28 56.22
C SER A 2 2.26 -35.57 55.20
N PRO A 3 1.70 -34.39 55.48
CA PRO A 3 0.85 -33.69 54.54
C PRO A 3 1.68 -33.03 53.43
N VAL A 4 1.24 -33.23 52.18
CA VAL A 4 1.78 -32.58 50.99
C VAL A 4 1.19 -31.15 50.93
N SER A 5 2.05 -30.16 50.93
CA SER A 5 1.66 -28.74 50.74
C SER A 5 1.21 -28.49 49.29
N PRO A 6 0.17 -27.66 49.05
CA PRO A 6 -0.25 -27.34 47.70
C PRO A 6 0.75 -26.35 47.05
N VAL A 7 1.18 -26.65 45.82
CA VAL A 7 1.95 -25.79 44.97
C VAL A 7 1.01 -24.73 44.37
N SER A 8 1.23 -23.47 44.68
CA SER A 8 0.53 -22.35 44.04
C SER A 8 0.96 -22.21 42.56
N PRO A 9 0.03 -21.97 41.63
CA PRO A 9 0.38 -21.74 40.25
C PRO A 9 1.11 -20.35 40.11
N SER A 10 2.30 -20.39 39.56
CA SER A 10 3.03 -19.17 39.16
C SER A 10 2.20 -18.33 38.20
N ALA A 11 2.15 -17.03 38.45
CA ALA A 11 1.59 -16.06 37.54
C ALA A 11 2.39 -16.08 36.22
N PRO A 12 1.73 -15.94 35.05
CA PRO A 12 2.43 -15.89 33.78
C PRO A 12 3.37 -14.67 33.75
N GLU A 13 4.60 -14.91 33.31
CA GLU A 13 5.57 -13.84 33.11
C GLU A 13 5.05 -12.83 32.06
N PRO A 14 5.31 -11.51 32.24
CA PRO A 14 4.89 -10.53 31.27
C PRO A 14 5.66 -10.79 29.97
N VAL A 15 4.92 -11.00 28.87
CA VAL A 15 5.47 -10.99 27.52
C VAL A 15 6.19 -9.66 27.28
N PRO A 16 7.43 -9.68 26.75
CA PRO A 16 8.13 -8.45 26.47
C PRO A 16 7.31 -7.63 25.48
N GLU A 17 6.94 -6.43 25.92
CA GLU A 17 6.36 -5.40 25.06
C GLU A 17 7.34 -5.18 23.90
N LEU A 18 6.93 -5.53 22.68
CA LEU A 18 7.70 -5.15 21.50
C LEU A 18 7.81 -3.61 21.52
N THR A 19 8.96 -3.14 21.95
CA THR A 19 9.32 -1.73 21.85
C THR A 19 9.16 -1.34 20.39
N ARG A 20 8.13 -0.54 20.10
CA ARG A 20 8.02 0.18 18.83
C ARG A 20 9.33 0.95 18.68
N SER A 21 10.13 0.54 17.71
CA SER A 21 11.33 1.27 17.31
C SER A 21 10.87 2.66 16.87
N THR A 22 11.11 3.66 17.69
CA THR A 22 10.95 5.08 17.37
C THR A 22 12.16 5.58 16.60
N GLY A 23 12.50 4.90 15.52
CA GLY A 23 13.31 5.42 14.44
C GLY A 23 12.36 5.61 13.28
N GLY A 24 12.11 6.86 12.85
CA GLY A 24 11.16 7.18 11.79
C GLY A 24 11.51 6.42 10.52
N ALA A 25 10.91 5.25 10.34
CA ALA A 25 10.93 4.57 9.07
C ALA A 25 10.06 5.41 8.13
N VAL A 26 10.66 5.85 7.03
CA VAL A 26 9.94 6.53 5.93
C VAL A 26 8.78 5.61 5.56
N SER A 27 7.56 6.07 5.75
CA SER A 27 6.38 5.29 5.42
C SER A 27 5.81 5.77 4.09
N VAL A 28 5.57 4.84 3.19
CA VAL A 28 4.94 5.11 1.90
C VAL A 28 3.56 4.47 1.89
N GLY A 29 2.54 5.31 1.66
CA GLY A 29 1.18 4.87 1.40
C GLY A 29 0.95 4.59 -0.10
N ILE A 30 -0.01 3.75 -0.42
CA ILE A 30 -0.36 3.40 -1.80
C ILE A 30 -1.83 3.72 -2.05
N VAL A 31 -2.11 4.52 -3.08
CA VAL A 31 -3.46 4.74 -3.60
C VAL A 31 -3.68 3.86 -4.83
N LEU A 32 -4.74 3.07 -4.83
CA LEU A 32 -5.17 2.29 -5.99
C LEU A 32 -6.32 3.01 -6.70
N VAL A 33 -6.05 3.50 -7.90
CA VAL A 33 -7.04 4.13 -8.78
C VAL A 33 -7.56 3.09 -9.76
N SER A 34 -8.83 2.75 -9.69
CA SER A 34 -9.41 1.72 -10.55
C SER A 34 -10.83 2.06 -10.98
N HIS A 35 -11.20 1.67 -12.20
CA HIS A 35 -12.58 1.74 -12.66
C HIS A 35 -13.51 0.86 -11.85
N SER A 36 -13.00 -0.21 -11.27
CA SER A 36 -13.76 -1.19 -10.52
C SER A 36 -13.26 -1.30 -9.08
N ARG A 37 -14.12 -1.02 -8.12
CA ARG A 37 -13.80 -1.24 -6.71
C ARG A 37 -13.49 -2.70 -6.42
N ALA A 38 -14.25 -3.62 -7.01
CA ALA A 38 -14.00 -5.06 -6.83
C ALA A 38 -12.63 -5.50 -7.35
N LEU A 39 -12.15 -4.92 -8.47
CA LEU A 39 -10.80 -5.17 -8.97
C LEU A 39 -9.73 -4.68 -8.00
N ALA A 40 -9.86 -3.45 -7.51
CA ALA A 40 -8.91 -2.88 -6.57
C ALA A 40 -8.86 -3.67 -5.25
N GLU A 41 -10.01 -4.05 -4.72
CA GLU A 41 -10.12 -4.89 -3.51
C GLU A 41 -9.49 -6.28 -3.72
N ALA A 42 -9.74 -6.92 -4.86
CA ALA A 42 -9.15 -8.22 -5.18
C ALA A 42 -7.62 -8.14 -5.35
N ALA A 43 -7.12 -7.08 -5.99
CA ALA A 43 -5.67 -6.86 -6.11
C ALA A 43 -5.01 -6.63 -4.74
N LEU A 44 -5.64 -5.86 -3.87
CA LEU A 44 -5.15 -5.63 -2.51
C LEU A 44 -5.20 -6.91 -1.66
N ASP A 45 -6.28 -7.70 -1.74
CA ASP A 45 -6.37 -9.00 -1.06
C ASP A 45 -5.25 -9.96 -1.51
N LEU A 46 -4.94 -9.97 -2.81
CA LEU A 46 -3.82 -10.74 -3.34
C LEU A 46 -2.48 -10.30 -2.72
N ALA A 47 -2.23 -8.99 -2.65
CA ALA A 47 -1.00 -8.46 -2.03
C ALA A 47 -0.88 -8.87 -0.55
N HIS A 48 -1.96 -8.74 0.23
CA HIS A 48 -2.01 -9.15 1.63
C HIS A 48 -1.71 -10.64 1.85
N ARG A 49 -2.18 -11.50 0.94
CA ARG A 49 -1.98 -12.96 1.05
C ARG A 49 -0.60 -13.41 0.61
N LEU A 50 0.00 -12.73 -0.37
CA LEU A 50 1.32 -13.10 -0.88
C LEU A 50 2.46 -12.47 -0.06
N ILE A 51 2.25 -11.29 0.49
CA ILE A 51 3.26 -10.53 1.22
C ILE A 51 2.80 -10.40 2.68
N VAL A 52 3.18 -11.38 3.46
CA VAL A 52 2.79 -11.48 4.87
C VAL A 52 3.78 -10.76 5.80
N ALA A 53 3.34 -10.46 7.01
CA ALA A 53 4.15 -9.85 8.07
C ALA A 53 4.65 -8.41 7.78
N VAL A 54 3.97 -7.69 6.88
CA VAL A 54 4.18 -6.25 6.65
C VAL A 54 2.84 -5.51 6.79
N ASP A 55 2.91 -4.27 7.20
CA ASP A 55 1.75 -3.37 7.31
C ASP A 55 2.00 -2.14 6.43
N VAL A 56 1.20 -2.00 5.37
CA VAL A 56 1.27 -0.90 4.41
C VAL A 56 -0.07 -0.20 4.36
N SER A 57 -0.06 1.11 4.51
CA SER A 57 -1.27 1.91 4.38
C SER A 57 -1.68 1.99 2.90
N VAL A 58 -2.85 1.47 2.58
CA VAL A 58 -3.43 1.50 1.22
C VAL A 58 -4.82 2.12 1.28
N ASP A 59 -5.14 2.97 0.30
CA ASP A 59 -6.50 3.48 0.10
C ASP A 59 -6.95 3.28 -1.35
N LEU A 60 -8.26 3.23 -1.55
CA LEU A 60 -8.88 2.88 -2.83
C LEU A 60 -9.72 4.04 -3.37
N ALA A 61 -9.24 4.68 -4.43
CA ALA A 61 -10.02 5.60 -5.24
C ALA A 61 -10.59 4.81 -6.46
N ALA A 62 -11.62 3.99 -6.21
CA ALA A 62 -12.04 2.98 -7.18
C ALA A 62 -13.57 2.86 -7.30
N GLY A 63 -14.05 2.84 -8.55
CA GLY A 63 -15.47 2.87 -8.89
C GLY A 63 -16.09 4.23 -8.61
N LEU A 64 -17.33 4.41 -9.04
CA LEU A 64 -18.14 5.59 -8.77
C LEU A 64 -19.16 5.33 -7.65
N ALA A 65 -19.77 6.42 -7.15
CA ALA A 65 -20.86 6.33 -6.20
C ALA A 65 -22.01 5.48 -6.80
N GLY A 66 -22.53 4.53 -6.01
CA GLY A 66 -23.56 3.60 -6.49
C GLY A 66 -23.02 2.28 -7.08
N GLY A 67 -21.68 2.10 -7.15
CA GLY A 67 -21.06 0.86 -7.61
C GLY A 67 -20.87 0.78 -9.13
N GLU A 68 -21.03 1.88 -9.83
CA GLU A 68 -20.76 1.98 -11.27
C GLU A 68 -19.26 1.96 -11.55
N LEU A 69 -18.91 1.52 -12.76
CA LEU A 69 -17.52 1.57 -13.24
C LEU A 69 -17.13 3.01 -13.58
N GLY A 70 -15.95 3.41 -13.14
CA GLY A 70 -15.39 4.71 -13.45
C GLY A 70 -14.39 5.18 -12.42
N THR A 71 -13.79 6.35 -12.66
CA THR A 71 -12.79 6.98 -11.80
C THR A 71 -13.15 8.44 -11.56
N ASP A 72 -12.85 8.96 -10.37
CA ASP A 72 -13.12 10.33 -9.96
C ASP A 72 -11.82 10.97 -9.43
N PRO A 73 -11.32 12.05 -10.06
CA PRO A 73 -10.14 12.77 -9.58
C PRO A 73 -10.27 13.27 -8.14
N GLY A 74 -11.48 13.70 -7.71
CA GLY A 74 -11.74 14.14 -6.34
C GLY A 74 -11.52 13.01 -5.33
N ALA A 75 -11.98 11.81 -5.62
CA ALA A 75 -11.74 10.64 -4.78
C ALA A 75 -10.24 10.27 -4.70
N VAL A 76 -9.47 10.52 -5.76
CA VAL A 76 -8.01 10.34 -5.73
C VAL A 76 -7.35 11.36 -4.82
N VAL A 77 -7.75 12.63 -4.89
CA VAL A 77 -7.26 13.69 -3.98
C VAL A 77 -7.52 13.31 -2.53
N GLU A 78 -8.76 12.94 -2.19
CA GLU A 78 -9.14 12.54 -0.83
C GLU A 78 -8.30 11.35 -0.32
N ALA A 79 -8.07 10.34 -1.16
CA ALA A 79 -7.27 9.18 -0.79
C ALA A 79 -5.79 9.55 -0.54
N VAL A 80 -5.22 10.44 -1.38
CA VAL A 80 -3.84 10.94 -1.20
C VAL A 80 -3.72 11.75 0.09
N GLU A 81 -4.65 12.69 0.35
CA GLU A 81 -4.66 13.51 1.56
C GLU A 81 -4.77 12.66 2.82
N LEU A 82 -5.67 11.66 2.83
CA LEU A 82 -5.85 10.76 3.96
C LEU A 82 -4.58 9.96 4.28
N LEU A 83 -3.88 9.44 3.26
CA LEU A 83 -2.61 8.73 3.46
C LEU A 83 -1.50 9.66 3.89
N ALA A 84 -1.49 10.89 3.40
CA ALA A 84 -0.48 11.89 3.72
C ALA A 84 -0.48 12.35 5.19
N GLU A 85 -1.55 12.13 5.92
CA GLU A 85 -1.63 12.40 7.37
C GLU A 85 -0.71 11.46 8.18
N ARG A 86 -0.40 10.27 7.64
CA ARG A 86 0.33 9.22 8.35
C ARG A 86 1.52 8.65 7.57
N CYS A 87 1.70 9.03 6.31
CA CYS A 87 2.77 8.60 5.44
C CYS A 87 3.61 9.78 4.99
N GLU A 88 4.91 9.59 4.83
CA GLU A 88 5.82 10.62 4.34
C GLU A 88 5.75 10.78 2.82
N GLY A 89 5.36 9.72 2.12
CA GLY A 89 5.18 9.71 0.67
C GLY A 89 3.96 8.89 0.25
N VAL A 90 3.40 9.18 -0.92
CA VAL A 90 2.26 8.45 -1.48
C VAL A 90 2.57 8.02 -2.91
N LEU A 91 2.44 6.72 -3.18
CA LEU A 91 2.47 6.17 -4.54
C LEU A 91 1.06 5.96 -5.04
N VAL A 92 0.78 6.42 -6.26
CA VAL A 92 -0.49 6.22 -6.94
C VAL A 92 -0.30 5.20 -8.06
N LEU A 93 -1.12 4.16 -8.08
CA LEU A 93 -1.18 3.13 -9.13
C LEU A 93 -2.56 3.18 -9.78
N ALA A 94 -2.60 3.27 -11.11
CA ALA A 94 -3.85 3.30 -11.88
C ALA A 94 -3.97 2.08 -12.79
N ASP A 95 -5.21 1.62 -13.03
CA ASP A 95 -5.47 0.42 -13.83
C ASP A 95 -5.43 0.69 -15.34
N LEU A 96 -6.19 1.64 -15.86
CA LEU A 96 -6.38 1.91 -17.28
C LEU A 96 -6.23 3.40 -17.59
N GLY A 97 -6.23 3.75 -18.88
CA GLY A 97 -5.95 5.12 -19.36
C GLY A 97 -6.75 6.23 -18.70
N SER A 98 -8.09 6.08 -18.54
CA SER A 98 -8.87 7.12 -17.84
C SER A 98 -8.62 7.16 -16.33
N GLY A 99 -8.21 6.05 -15.72
CA GLY A 99 -7.71 6.05 -14.33
C GLY A 99 -6.40 6.84 -14.20
N ILE A 100 -5.50 6.69 -15.18
CA ILE A 100 -4.26 7.49 -15.25
C ILE A 100 -4.60 8.98 -15.39
N MET A 101 -5.52 9.34 -16.30
CA MET A 101 -5.95 10.74 -16.47
C MET A 101 -6.58 11.32 -15.20
N SER A 102 -7.41 10.55 -14.49
CA SER A 102 -7.97 10.98 -13.21
C SER A 102 -6.89 11.20 -12.16
N ALA A 103 -5.87 10.33 -12.12
CA ALA A 103 -4.74 10.48 -11.21
C ALA A 103 -3.90 11.72 -11.57
N GLU A 104 -3.60 11.95 -12.84
CA GLU A 104 -2.89 13.16 -13.29
C GLU A 104 -3.63 14.44 -12.90
N MET A 105 -4.95 14.50 -13.18
CA MET A 105 -5.79 15.62 -12.75
C MET A 105 -5.78 15.82 -11.23
N ALA A 106 -5.84 14.73 -10.47
CA ALA A 106 -5.77 14.80 -9.01
C ALA A 106 -4.44 15.39 -8.53
N LEU A 107 -3.30 14.97 -9.11
CA LEU A 107 -2.00 15.53 -8.77
C LEU A 107 -1.91 17.05 -9.01
N GLU A 108 -2.54 17.54 -10.09
CA GLU A 108 -2.63 18.97 -10.37
C GLU A 108 -3.50 19.75 -9.37
N MET A 109 -4.43 19.07 -8.69
CA MET A 109 -5.33 19.65 -7.68
C MET A 109 -4.71 19.66 -6.28
N LEU A 110 -3.65 18.89 -6.03
CA LEU A 110 -3.00 18.83 -4.72
C LEU A 110 -2.26 20.12 -4.39
N GLU A 111 -2.19 20.45 -3.10
CA GLU A 111 -1.28 21.48 -2.62
C GLU A 111 0.18 21.16 -3.01
N PRO A 112 1.00 22.14 -3.40
CA PRO A 112 2.34 21.90 -3.94
C PRO A 112 3.23 21.01 -3.06
N ALA A 113 3.22 21.23 -1.74
CA ALA A 113 4.00 20.44 -0.79
C ALA A 113 3.57 18.96 -0.73
N LEU A 114 2.29 18.67 -1.00
CA LEU A 114 1.77 17.32 -1.07
C LEU A 114 2.07 16.68 -2.42
N ALA A 115 1.94 17.43 -3.51
CA ALA A 115 2.29 16.98 -4.84
C ALA A 115 3.77 16.54 -4.95
N GLU A 116 4.70 17.28 -4.31
CA GLU A 116 6.15 16.94 -4.29
C GLU A 116 6.45 15.57 -3.63
N ARG A 117 5.58 15.08 -2.73
CA ARG A 117 5.72 13.79 -2.07
C ARG A 117 4.68 12.76 -2.51
N THR A 118 4.05 13.01 -3.66
CA THR A 118 3.11 12.08 -4.30
C THR A 118 3.62 11.72 -5.70
N ARG A 119 3.59 10.45 -6.06
CA ARG A 119 4.08 9.98 -7.35
C ARG A 119 3.08 9.05 -8.02
N LEU A 120 2.73 9.34 -9.27
CA LEU A 120 2.01 8.41 -10.16
C LEU A 120 3.02 7.46 -10.80
N SER A 121 2.78 6.16 -10.68
CA SER A 121 3.60 5.11 -11.27
C SER A 121 3.02 4.66 -12.61
N ALA A 122 3.90 4.34 -13.56
CA ALA A 122 3.55 3.74 -14.85
C ALA A 122 3.47 2.19 -14.80
N ALA A 123 3.56 1.61 -13.62
CA ALA A 123 3.57 0.17 -13.41
C ALA A 123 2.25 -0.50 -13.84
N PRO A 124 2.29 -1.77 -14.27
CA PRO A 124 1.10 -2.58 -14.42
C PRO A 124 0.43 -2.77 -13.05
N PHE A 125 -0.89 -2.63 -13.01
CA PHE A 125 -1.66 -2.44 -11.77
C PHE A 125 -1.42 -3.53 -10.71
N VAL A 126 -1.56 -4.79 -11.06
CA VAL A 126 -1.43 -5.89 -10.10
C VAL A 126 0.03 -6.18 -9.75
N GLU A 127 0.88 -6.34 -10.75
CA GLU A 127 2.31 -6.64 -10.55
C GLU A 127 3.04 -5.47 -9.88
N GLY A 128 2.69 -4.24 -10.27
CA GLY A 128 3.24 -3.03 -9.66
C GLY A 128 2.82 -2.87 -8.21
N LEU A 129 1.56 -3.20 -7.88
CA LEU A 129 1.10 -3.22 -6.50
C LEU A 129 1.92 -4.20 -5.64
N LEU A 130 2.18 -5.41 -6.13
CA LEU A 130 2.97 -6.39 -5.38
C LEU A 130 4.40 -5.88 -5.11
N GLY A 131 5.06 -5.29 -6.12
CA GLY A 131 6.38 -4.68 -5.97
C GLY A 131 6.38 -3.52 -4.97
N ALA A 132 5.45 -2.59 -5.14
CA ALA A 132 5.29 -1.44 -4.25
C ALA A 132 4.97 -1.85 -2.81
N TYR A 133 4.03 -2.77 -2.62
CA TYR A 133 3.59 -3.25 -1.31
C TYR A 133 4.75 -3.90 -0.54
N GLY A 134 5.53 -4.76 -1.19
CA GLY A 134 6.70 -5.38 -0.59
C GLY A 134 7.76 -4.35 -0.19
N ALA A 135 8.07 -3.41 -1.09
CA ALA A 135 9.07 -2.37 -0.86
C ALA A 135 8.65 -1.39 0.27
N ALA A 136 7.39 -0.94 0.26
CA ALA A 136 6.85 -0.08 1.30
C ALA A 136 6.83 -0.80 2.66
N GLY A 137 6.44 -2.08 2.67
CA GLY A 137 6.36 -2.90 3.88
C GLY A 137 7.69 -3.11 4.59
N ILE A 138 8.81 -3.03 3.89
CA ILE A 138 10.17 -3.07 4.47
C ILE A 138 10.77 -1.68 4.69
N GLY A 139 9.97 -0.61 4.56
CA GLY A 139 10.38 0.75 4.91
C GLY A 139 11.23 1.46 3.86
N LYS A 140 11.14 1.09 2.58
CA LYS A 140 11.80 1.84 1.50
C LYS A 140 11.13 3.20 1.29
N ASP A 141 11.91 4.18 0.82
CA ASP A 141 11.41 5.50 0.46
C ASP A 141 10.56 5.49 -0.83
N LEU A 142 9.88 6.61 -1.12
CA LEU A 142 8.97 6.72 -2.25
C LEU A 142 9.65 6.44 -3.60
N GLN A 143 10.91 6.87 -3.77
CA GLN A 143 11.64 6.63 -5.01
C GLN A 143 11.91 5.14 -5.22
N ALA A 144 12.34 4.45 -4.19
CA ALA A 144 12.61 3.01 -4.24
C ALA A 144 11.31 2.19 -4.39
N VAL A 145 10.23 2.56 -3.69
CA VAL A 145 8.91 1.92 -3.83
C VAL A 145 8.39 2.08 -5.26
N ALA A 146 8.48 3.27 -5.84
CA ALA A 146 8.08 3.50 -7.23
C ALA A 146 8.93 2.71 -8.22
N ALA A 147 10.25 2.63 -8.01
CA ALA A 147 11.14 1.86 -8.87
C ALA A 147 10.82 0.36 -8.87
N GLU A 148 10.47 -0.21 -7.71
CA GLU A 148 10.04 -1.61 -7.62
C GLU A 148 8.70 -1.85 -8.36
N ALA A 149 7.76 -0.93 -8.24
CA ALA A 149 6.52 -0.99 -9.00
C ALA A 149 6.78 -0.92 -10.50
N ASP A 150 7.50 0.10 -10.97
CA ASP A 150 7.78 0.36 -12.39
C ASP A 150 8.58 -0.77 -13.05
N GLY A 151 9.45 -1.44 -12.28
CA GLY A 151 10.23 -2.60 -12.74
C GLY A 151 9.41 -3.88 -12.97
N ALA A 152 8.19 -3.97 -12.48
CA ALA A 152 7.38 -5.19 -12.51
C ALA A 152 7.05 -5.66 -13.95
N ALA A 153 6.86 -4.74 -14.89
CA ALA A 153 6.62 -5.08 -16.30
C ALA A 153 7.81 -5.80 -16.95
N GLU A 154 9.03 -5.34 -16.69
CA GLU A 154 10.25 -5.95 -17.23
C GLU A 154 10.53 -7.29 -16.55
N ALA A 155 10.33 -7.39 -15.24
CA ALA A 155 10.44 -8.65 -14.52
C ALA A 155 9.52 -9.72 -15.10
N LYS A 156 8.27 -9.38 -15.42
CA LYS A 156 7.31 -10.28 -16.07
C LYS A 156 7.76 -10.70 -17.49
N ARG A 157 8.24 -9.74 -18.30
CA ARG A 157 8.79 -10.05 -19.64
C ARG A 157 9.94 -11.04 -19.57
N SER A 158 10.88 -10.81 -18.65
CA SER A 158 12.06 -11.67 -18.46
C SER A 158 11.66 -13.07 -18.03
N GLN A 159 10.65 -13.23 -17.19
CA GLN A 159 10.15 -14.54 -16.78
C GLN A 159 9.52 -15.30 -17.96
N VAL A 160 8.70 -14.61 -18.77
CA VAL A 160 8.09 -15.23 -19.97
C VAL A 160 9.14 -15.63 -21.02
N ALA A 161 10.17 -14.82 -21.22
CA ALA A 161 11.24 -15.10 -22.17
C ALA A 161 12.16 -16.27 -21.75
N ALA A 162 12.11 -16.70 -20.48
CA ALA A 162 12.88 -17.82 -19.96
C ALA A 162 12.26 -19.21 -20.25
N PHE A 163 11.05 -19.26 -20.85
CA PHE A 163 10.36 -20.47 -21.28
C PHE A 163 10.42 -20.64 -22.80
#